data_60582f77068a74f85189a76d0f857a89
#
_entry.id   60582f77068a74f85189a76d0f857a89
#
_cell.length_a   1.000
_cell.length_b   1.000
_cell.length_c   1.000
_cell.angle_alpha   90.00
_cell.angle_beta   90.00
_cell.angle_gamma   90.00
#
_symmetry.space_group_name_H-M   'P 1'
#
loop_
_entity.id
_entity.type
_entity.pdbx_description
1 polymer ?
#
loop_
_entity_poly.entity_id
_entity_poly.type
_entity_poly.pdbx_seq_one_letter_code
_entity_poly.pdbx_strand_id
1 'polypeptide(L)'
;MTQQLGLNRCRGRSFLEIYYDAAFALSLLCCALVGRFPQYSLILSGVMVLCFASSILSDRFFLYMALFMFMRNKMVIGGTTAYRFYSYLLVLRMLMELPRLRLRVGQLPVLLVIALHCLFAGSRVDMRMSMNVLVDCVLIYLVLCRVLQDDRLTRQFLLAFLMGMVLSGIYGFTATDAFRDITVDGRSEEINRNYGSLGDANYAGFYYVLAFFIALELRGLPKWINAAFAGFALILVLRTASLSALLTLVVLLCFWILLRERSRAVPILILLALGSVLVLSMLLSIPAFRRIPQISGLVLRIAEKLRYLQLGRWDMLTTDRYDLWTAALSLFSGKSLAGKLFGGSVITMFLAGTKIRATYWAVHQSYIQALLNFGILGTLAVFLPILAIYFYRLANHMLRPRGYANEDIRIIQLMCVTAFLVFGMTVDFFIDWAYLFFLLI
;
A
#
# COMPACT_ATOMS: atom_id res chain seq x y z
N MET A 1 -14.58 -42.70 18.29
CA MET A 1 -15.64 -41.72 18.06
C MET A 1 -15.96 -41.05 19.40
N THR A 2 -15.16 -40.09 19.83
CA THR A 2 -15.30 -39.32 21.07
C THR A 2 -15.06 -37.87 20.73
N GLN A 3 -16.16 -37.16 20.53
CA GLN A 3 -16.17 -35.69 20.44
C GLN A 3 -15.65 -35.13 21.77
N GLN A 4 -14.41 -34.67 21.80
CA GLN A 4 -13.97 -33.75 22.83
C GLN A 4 -14.62 -32.40 22.56
N LEU A 5 -15.74 -32.15 23.17
CA LEU A 5 -16.32 -30.83 23.39
C LEU A 5 -15.26 -30.00 24.14
N GLY A 6 -14.53 -29.20 23.37
CA GLY A 6 -13.63 -28.20 23.90
C GLY A 6 -14.41 -27.15 24.67
N LEU A 7 -14.55 -27.34 25.96
CA LEU A 7 -14.86 -26.28 26.92
C LEU A 7 -13.79 -25.19 26.75
N ASN A 8 -14.08 -24.21 25.89
CA ASN A 8 -13.40 -22.93 25.88
C ASN A 8 -13.58 -22.31 27.27
N ARG A 9 -12.64 -22.59 28.17
CA ARG A 9 -12.47 -21.85 29.37
C ARG A 9 -12.39 -20.38 29.00
N CYS A 10 -13.35 -19.57 29.41
CA CYS A 10 -13.22 -18.13 29.56
C CYS A 10 -12.05 -17.87 30.55
N ARG A 11 -10.80 -18.02 30.07
CA ARG A 11 -9.65 -17.47 30.80
C ARG A 11 -9.85 -15.96 30.73
N GLY A 12 -10.16 -15.36 31.91
CA GLY A 12 -10.13 -13.91 32.06
C GLY A 12 -8.84 -13.38 31.44
N ARG A 13 -8.93 -12.32 30.66
CA ARG A 13 -7.74 -11.66 30.06
C ARG A 13 -6.78 -11.32 31.19
N SER A 14 -5.49 -11.59 31.02
CA SER A 14 -4.50 -11.18 32.02
C SER A 14 -4.44 -9.65 32.09
N PHE A 15 -4.07 -9.11 33.25
CA PHE A 15 -3.90 -7.66 33.45
C PHE A 15 -2.94 -7.06 32.36
N LEU A 16 -1.88 -7.79 32.01
CA LEU A 16 -0.93 -7.38 30.99
C LEU A 16 -1.57 -7.31 29.58
N GLU A 17 -2.46 -8.25 29.22
CA GLU A 17 -3.17 -8.18 27.95
C GLU A 17 -4.07 -6.95 27.86
N ILE A 18 -4.79 -6.65 28.96
CA ILE A 18 -5.65 -5.45 29.03
C ILE A 18 -4.79 -4.19 28.93
N TYR A 19 -3.65 -4.15 29.61
CA TYR A 19 -2.71 -3.04 29.53
C TYR A 19 -2.21 -2.79 28.11
N TYR A 20 -1.76 -3.83 27.38
CA TYR A 20 -1.27 -3.69 26.01
C TYR A 20 -2.37 -3.30 25.02
N ASP A 21 -3.59 -3.80 25.23
CA ASP A 21 -4.75 -3.38 24.42
C ASP A 21 -5.09 -1.90 24.69
N ALA A 22 -5.00 -1.43 25.93
CA ALA A 22 -5.20 -0.02 26.31
C ALA A 22 -4.09 0.89 25.74
N ALA A 23 -2.83 0.47 25.79
CA ALA A 23 -1.72 1.21 25.22
C ALA A 23 -1.86 1.35 23.69
N PHE A 24 -2.29 0.28 23.00
CA PHE A 24 -2.56 0.34 21.57
C PHE A 24 -3.75 1.27 21.26
N ALA A 25 -4.84 1.18 22.03
CA ALA A 25 -6.01 2.08 21.86
C ALA A 25 -5.64 3.56 22.11
N LEU A 26 -4.80 3.84 23.11
CA LEU A 26 -4.29 5.20 23.37
C LEU A 26 -3.45 5.72 22.18
N SER A 27 -2.65 4.86 21.56
CA SER A 27 -1.89 5.22 20.35
C SER A 27 -2.81 5.53 19.17
N LEU A 28 -3.91 4.79 18.99
CA LEU A 28 -4.93 5.11 17.99
C LEU A 28 -5.54 6.50 18.24
N LEU A 29 -5.83 6.81 19.50
CA LEU A 29 -6.35 8.13 19.88
C LEU A 29 -5.34 9.25 19.58
N CYS A 30 -4.05 9.07 19.90
CA CYS A 30 -3.00 10.02 19.57
C CYS A 30 -2.94 10.27 18.04
N CYS A 31 -2.99 9.21 17.25
CA CYS A 31 -3.02 9.32 15.78
C CYS A 31 -4.27 10.07 15.26
N ALA A 32 -5.44 9.84 15.85
CA ALA A 32 -6.67 10.53 15.48
C ALA A 32 -6.62 12.03 15.80
N LEU A 33 -5.96 12.40 16.89
CA LEU A 33 -5.90 13.79 17.36
C LEU A 33 -4.83 14.63 16.66
N VAL A 34 -3.75 14.02 16.14
CA VAL A 34 -2.61 14.77 15.58
C VAL A 34 -2.99 15.67 14.41
N GLY A 35 -3.94 15.26 13.56
CA GLY A 35 -4.43 16.07 12.44
C GLY A 35 -5.23 17.28 12.89
N ARG A 36 -5.98 17.15 13.98
CA ARG A 36 -6.80 18.23 14.53
C ARG A 36 -6.02 19.21 15.41
N PHE A 37 -5.01 18.69 16.09
CA PHE A 37 -4.23 19.43 17.09
C PHE A 37 -2.72 19.34 16.79
N PRO A 38 -2.24 19.89 15.64
CA PRO A 38 -0.84 19.77 15.24
C PRO A 38 0.12 20.44 16.23
N GLN A 39 -0.32 21.43 17.00
CA GLN A 39 0.48 22.07 18.04
C GLN A 39 0.87 21.10 19.19
N TYR A 40 0.12 20.02 19.39
CA TYR A 40 0.42 18.99 20.38
C TYR A 40 1.11 17.75 19.78
N SER A 41 1.55 17.81 18.53
CA SER A 41 2.16 16.66 17.82
C SER A 41 3.33 16.04 18.59
N LEU A 42 4.15 16.86 19.24
CA LEU A 42 5.26 16.40 20.09
C LEU A 42 4.78 15.54 21.26
N ILE A 43 3.76 16.00 21.99
CA ILE A 43 3.20 15.29 23.14
C ILE A 43 2.52 14.00 22.68
N LEU A 44 1.67 14.08 21.64
CA LEU A 44 0.95 12.94 21.11
C LEU A 44 1.91 11.85 20.58
N SER A 45 2.96 12.27 19.90
CA SER A 45 4.01 11.36 19.41
C SER A 45 4.82 10.77 20.56
N GLY A 46 5.13 11.54 21.60
CA GLY A 46 5.81 11.07 22.80
C GLY A 46 5.00 10.01 23.55
N VAL A 47 3.70 10.24 23.74
CA VAL A 47 2.78 9.25 24.33
C VAL A 47 2.75 7.97 23.48
N MET A 48 2.67 8.08 22.17
CA MET A 48 2.70 6.92 21.29
C MET A 48 4.01 6.13 21.41
N VAL A 49 5.16 6.82 21.54
CA VAL A 49 6.47 6.16 21.78
C VAL A 49 6.44 5.38 23.08
N LEU A 50 5.93 5.96 24.16
CA LEU A 50 5.81 5.26 25.46
C LEU A 50 4.89 4.03 25.34
N CYS A 51 3.77 4.14 24.62
CA CYS A 51 2.84 3.05 24.41
C CYS A 51 3.49 1.86 23.69
N PHE A 52 4.18 2.08 22.56
CA PHE A 52 4.79 0.96 21.86
C PHE A 52 6.07 0.45 22.58
N ALA A 53 6.83 1.32 23.24
CA ALA A 53 7.99 0.90 24.02
C ALA A 53 7.58 -0.01 25.18
N SER A 54 6.50 0.31 25.89
CA SER A 54 5.96 -0.53 26.96
C SER A 54 5.42 -1.88 26.45
N SER A 55 5.06 -1.94 25.16
CA SER A 55 4.51 -3.14 24.52
C SER A 55 5.57 -4.03 23.84
N ILE A 56 6.85 -3.71 23.92
CA ILE A 56 7.93 -4.36 23.18
C ILE A 56 7.99 -5.88 23.35
N LEU A 57 7.63 -6.39 24.52
CA LEU A 57 7.63 -7.83 24.80
C LEU A 57 6.32 -8.52 24.39
N SER A 58 5.30 -7.78 23.98
CA SER A 58 4.02 -8.28 23.52
C SER A 58 3.95 -8.44 22.01
N ASP A 59 3.14 -9.38 21.52
CA ASP A 59 2.80 -9.48 20.10
C ASP A 59 2.03 -8.24 19.58
N ARG A 60 1.41 -7.44 20.48
CA ARG A 60 0.80 -6.15 20.17
C ARG A 60 1.79 -5.15 19.57
N PHE A 61 3.07 -5.28 19.91
CA PHE A 61 4.13 -4.46 19.35
C PHE A 61 4.20 -4.52 17.82
N PHE A 62 3.93 -5.67 17.21
CA PHE A 62 3.94 -5.82 15.75
C PHE A 62 2.78 -5.09 15.06
N LEU A 63 1.66 -4.85 15.77
CA LEU A 63 0.50 -4.16 15.22
C LEU A 63 0.79 -2.68 14.89
N TYR A 64 1.76 -2.07 15.58
CA TYR A 64 2.18 -0.69 15.31
C TYR A 64 2.77 -0.53 13.92
N MET A 65 3.37 -1.58 13.33
CA MET A 65 3.81 -1.52 11.94
C MET A 65 2.65 -1.21 10.98
N ALA A 66 1.50 -1.85 11.18
CA ALA A 66 0.31 -1.60 10.36
C ALA A 66 -0.21 -0.15 10.50
N LEU A 67 -0.12 0.44 11.71
CA LEU A 67 -0.46 1.86 11.92
C LEU A 67 0.53 2.79 11.22
N PHE A 68 1.83 2.50 11.31
CA PHE A 68 2.86 3.31 10.68
C PHE A 68 2.83 3.27 9.15
N MET A 69 2.19 2.26 8.54
CA MET A 69 1.91 2.28 7.10
C MET A 69 1.11 3.51 6.67
N PHE A 70 0.26 4.02 7.55
CA PHE A 70 -0.55 5.21 7.28
C PHE A 70 0.00 6.47 7.97
N MET A 71 0.49 6.36 9.20
CA MET A 71 0.79 7.51 10.06
C MET A 71 2.28 7.84 10.19
N ARG A 72 3.15 7.16 9.44
CA ARG A 72 4.62 7.26 9.54
C ARG A 72 5.14 8.70 9.60
N ASN A 73 4.67 9.55 8.70
CA ASN A 73 5.21 10.91 8.51
C ASN A 73 4.50 11.98 9.34
N LYS A 74 3.46 11.61 10.08
CA LYS A 74 2.62 12.57 10.81
C LYS A 74 2.89 12.60 12.31
N MET A 75 3.50 11.55 12.86
CA MET A 75 3.88 11.47 14.26
C MET A 75 5.36 11.88 14.39
N VAL A 76 5.62 13.16 14.70
CA VAL A 76 6.97 13.75 14.69
C VAL A 76 7.40 14.19 16.09
N ILE A 77 8.67 13.90 16.44
CA ILE A 77 9.32 14.27 17.71
C ILE A 77 10.68 14.92 17.39
N GLY A 78 10.82 16.21 17.65
CA GLY A 78 12.12 16.90 17.52
C GLY A 78 12.82 16.73 16.15
N GLY A 79 12.03 16.77 15.04
CA GLY A 79 12.56 16.62 13.69
C GLY A 79 12.73 15.17 13.22
N THR A 80 12.44 14.18 14.06
CA THR A 80 12.39 12.76 13.65
C THR A 80 10.97 12.19 13.84
N THR A 81 10.67 11.05 13.19
CA THR A 81 9.36 10.43 13.29
C THR A 81 9.29 9.39 14.42
N ALA A 82 8.11 9.20 15.03
CA ALA A 82 7.88 8.12 15.99
C ALA A 82 8.19 6.74 15.39
N TYR A 83 8.02 6.58 14.06
CA TYR A 83 8.41 5.39 13.33
C TYR A 83 9.91 5.05 13.47
N ARG A 84 10.79 6.05 13.51
CA ARG A 84 12.24 5.81 13.72
C ARG A 84 12.53 5.20 15.09
N PHE A 85 11.89 5.69 16.14
CA PHE A 85 12.00 5.09 17.46
C PHE A 85 11.45 3.67 17.49
N TYR A 86 10.30 3.46 16.85
CA TYR A 86 9.74 2.13 16.68
C TYR A 86 10.71 1.19 15.94
N SER A 87 11.34 1.65 14.87
CA SER A 87 12.29 0.85 14.08
C SER A 87 13.49 0.40 14.91
N TYR A 88 14.02 1.25 15.78
CA TYR A 88 15.12 0.87 16.69
C TYR A 88 14.70 -0.20 17.69
N LEU A 89 13.54 -0.04 18.32
CA LEU A 89 13.00 -1.05 19.23
C LEU A 89 12.62 -2.34 18.49
N LEU A 90 12.18 -2.22 17.24
CA LEU A 90 11.86 -3.36 16.40
C LEU A 90 13.11 -4.19 16.07
N VAL A 91 14.25 -3.56 15.78
CA VAL A 91 15.54 -4.27 15.63
C VAL A 91 15.84 -5.08 16.88
N LEU A 92 15.74 -4.45 18.06
CA LEU A 92 15.96 -5.15 19.34
C LEU A 92 15.00 -6.32 19.53
N ARG A 93 13.71 -6.10 19.28
CA ARG A 93 12.70 -7.16 19.36
C ARG A 93 12.97 -8.29 18.38
N MET A 94 13.36 -7.99 17.15
CA MET A 94 13.64 -9.00 16.13
C MET A 94 14.87 -9.84 16.47
N LEU A 95 15.91 -9.26 17.08
CA LEU A 95 17.06 -10.02 17.57
C LEU A 95 16.65 -11.07 18.61
N MET A 96 15.68 -10.75 19.47
CA MET A 96 15.14 -11.70 20.45
C MET A 96 14.28 -12.80 19.82
N GLU A 97 13.62 -12.51 18.70
CA GLU A 97 12.75 -13.46 17.98
C GLU A 97 13.50 -14.31 16.93
N LEU A 98 14.70 -13.92 16.52
CA LEU A 98 15.48 -14.58 15.46
C LEU A 98 15.51 -16.12 15.57
N PRO A 99 15.71 -16.75 16.75
CA PRO A 99 15.72 -18.20 16.88
C PRO A 99 14.36 -18.87 16.59
N ARG A 100 13.27 -18.09 16.64
CA ARG A 100 11.90 -18.56 16.46
C ARG A 100 11.35 -18.25 15.07
N LEU A 101 12.04 -17.41 14.30
CA LEU A 101 11.56 -16.97 12.99
C LEU A 101 11.72 -18.07 11.94
N ARG A 102 10.64 -18.37 11.24
CA ARG A 102 10.67 -19.17 10.02
C ARG A 102 10.81 -18.24 8.82
N LEU A 103 12.03 -18.09 8.31
CA LEU A 103 12.31 -17.24 7.17
C LEU A 103 11.64 -17.80 5.90
N ARG A 104 11.08 -16.91 5.11
CA ARG A 104 10.45 -17.24 3.83
C ARG A 104 11.47 -17.05 2.70
N VAL A 105 12.06 -18.14 2.26
CA VAL A 105 13.18 -18.14 1.29
C VAL A 105 12.82 -17.44 -0.03
N GLY A 106 11.56 -17.51 -0.46
CA GLY A 106 11.13 -16.94 -1.75
C GLY A 106 11.29 -15.40 -1.88
N GLN A 107 11.49 -14.69 -0.77
CA GLN A 107 11.69 -13.23 -0.79
C GLN A 107 13.16 -12.81 -0.59
N LEU A 108 14.04 -13.74 -0.23
CA LEU A 108 15.47 -13.43 -0.09
C LEU A 108 16.11 -12.82 -1.35
N PRO A 109 15.74 -13.22 -2.59
CA PRO A 109 16.28 -12.59 -3.79
C PRO A 109 16.03 -11.09 -3.85
N VAL A 110 14.86 -10.61 -3.40
CA VAL A 110 14.53 -9.17 -3.37
C VAL A 110 15.48 -8.41 -2.43
N LEU A 111 15.65 -8.93 -1.21
CA LEU A 111 16.55 -8.33 -0.22
C LEU A 111 18.02 -8.36 -0.70
N LEU A 112 18.43 -9.45 -1.34
CA LEU A 112 19.76 -9.60 -1.89
C LEU A 112 20.03 -8.58 -3.01
N VAL A 113 19.09 -8.40 -3.94
CA VAL A 113 19.21 -7.40 -5.02
C VAL A 113 19.37 -6.00 -4.43
N ILE A 114 18.54 -5.62 -3.45
CA ILE A 114 18.64 -4.31 -2.79
C ILE A 114 19.98 -4.17 -2.06
N ALA A 115 20.43 -5.21 -1.34
CA ALA A 115 21.70 -5.19 -0.62
C ALA A 115 22.91 -5.03 -1.58
N LEU A 116 22.93 -5.74 -2.70
CA LEU A 116 23.96 -5.60 -3.72
C LEU A 116 24.01 -4.19 -4.28
N HIS A 117 22.85 -3.57 -4.54
CA HIS A 117 22.80 -2.18 -5.03
C HIS A 117 23.26 -1.17 -3.98
N CYS A 118 23.06 -1.44 -2.68
CA CYS A 118 23.66 -0.62 -1.61
C CYS A 118 25.19 -0.65 -1.65
N LEU A 119 25.78 -1.81 -1.94
CA LEU A 119 27.25 -1.97 -2.00
C LEU A 119 27.85 -1.29 -3.23
N PHE A 120 27.13 -1.23 -4.33
CA PHE A 120 27.59 -0.66 -5.61
C PHE A 120 27.01 0.73 -5.90
N ALA A 121 26.45 1.42 -4.90
CA ALA A 121 25.89 2.76 -5.07
C ALA A 121 26.96 3.76 -5.51
N GLY A 122 26.69 4.51 -6.57
CA GLY A 122 27.65 5.43 -7.18
C GLY A 122 27.89 6.72 -6.40
N SER A 123 27.06 7.04 -5.41
CA SER A 123 27.18 8.24 -4.58
C SER A 123 26.83 7.96 -3.12
N ARG A 124 27.34 8.82 -2.19
CA ARG A 124 26.99 8.73 -0.75
C ARG A 124 25.50 8.95 -0.50
N VAL A 125 24.86 9.79 -1.30
CA VAL A 125 23.41 10.05 -1.19
C VAL A 125 22.62 8.80 -1.59
N ASP A 126 22.96 8.19 -2.73
CA ASP A 126 22.32 6.95 -3.19
C ASP A 126 22.53 5.81 -2.21
N MET A 127 23.75 5.68 -1.66
CA MET A 127 24.06 4.67 -0.64
C MET A 127 23.19 4.86 0.60
N ARG A 128 23.10 6.09 1.13
CA ARG A 128 22.29 6.39 2.33
C ARG A 128 20.81 6.08 2.12
N MET A 129 20.28 6.47 0.97
CA MET A 129 18.88 6.23 0.64
C MET A 129 18.62 4.73 0.45
N SER A 130 19.51 4.02 -0.26
CA SER A 130 19.42 2.57 -0.47
C SER A 130 19.50 1.80 0.84
N MET A 131 20.37 2.19 1.75
CA MET A 131 20.47 1.59 3.09
C MET A 131 19.19 1.80 3.91
N ASN A 132 18.58 2.98 3.85
CA ASN A 132 17.30 3.22 4.53
C ASN A 132 16.19 2.30 3.97
N VAL A 133 16.11 2.19 2.63
CA VAL A 133 15.16 1.27 1.99
C VAL A 133 15.44 -0.18 2.40
N LEU A 134 16.68 -0.61 2.38
CA LEU A 134 17.06 -1.98 2.78
C LEU A 134 16.67 -2.28 4.23
N VAL A 135 16.97 -1.36 5.15
CA VAL A 135 16.64 -1.51 6.58
C VAL A 135 15.13 -1.62 6.75
N ASP A 136 14.37 -0.71 6.15
CA ASP A 136 12.89 -0.74 6.21
C ASP A 136 12.35 -2.05 5.61
N CYS A 137 12.88 -2.50 4.48
CA CYS A 137 12.52 -3.75 3.83
C CYS A 137 12.78 -4.97 4.71
N VAL A 138 13.96 -5.03 5.33
CA VAL A 138 14.32 -6.13 6.25
C VAL A 138 13.41 -6.15 7.47
N LEU A 139 13.15 -4.99 8.08
CA LEU A 139 12.28 -4.89 9.25
C LEU A 139 10.85 -5.35 8.94
N ILE A 140 10.28 -4.90 7.83
CA ILE A 140 8.95 -5.33 7.39
C ILE A 140 8.94 -6.84 7.10
N TYR A 141 9.94 -7.33 6.40
CA TYR A 141 10.09 -8.75 6.12
C TYR A 141 10.06 -9.58 7.42
N LEU A 142 10.85 -9.20 8.42
CA LEU A 142 10.92 -9.92 9.70
C LEU A 142 9.60 -9.87 10.46
N VAL A 143 8.94 -8.69 10.52
CA VAL A 143 7.61 -8.54 11.13
C VAL A 143 6.60 -9.47 10.46
N LEU A 144 6.57 -9.50 9.15
CA LEU A 144 5.63 -10.34 8.42
C LEU A 144 5.93 -11.82 8.57
N CYS A 145 7.22 -12.21 8.58
CA CYS A 145 7.59 -13.59 8.91
C CYS A 145 7.06 -14.01 10.28
N ARG A 146 7.06 -13.10 11.26
CA ARG A 146 6.50 -13.37 12.61
C ARG A 146 4.97 -13.38 12.60
N VAL A 147 4.36 -12.35 12.00
CA VAL A 147 2.90 -12.19 11.96
C VAL A 147 2.22 -13.36 11.25
N LEU A 148 2.77 -13.79 10.11
CA LEU A 148 2.18 -14.85 9.29
C LEU A 148 2.40 -16.28 9.81
N GLN A 149 3.09 -16.44 10.94
CA GLN A 149 3.18 -17.71 11.65
C GLN A 149 1.96 -18.01 12.51
N ASP A 150 1.18 -16.98 12.86
CA ASP A 150 0.01 -17.07 13.74
C ASP A 150 -1.20 -16.41 13.07
N ASP A 151 -2.20 -17.21 12.74
CA ASP A 151 -3.44 -16.76 12.09
C ASP A 151 -4.18 -15.69 12.91
N ARG A 152 -4.14 -15.80 14.25
CA ARG A 152 -4.76 -14.82 15.14
C ARG A 152 -4.03 -13.47 15.04
N LEU A 153 -2.70 -13.50 15.08
CA LEU A 153 -1.88 -12.31 14.96
C LEU A 153 -2.02 -11.68 13.57
N THR A 154 -2.09 -12.51 12.53
CA THR A 154 -2.37 -12.04 11.15
C THR A 154 -3.69 -11.28 11.07
N ARG A 155 -4.77 -11.82 11.63
CA ARG A 155 -6.08 -11.14 11.65
C ARG A 155 -6.05 -9.84 12.43
N GLN A 156 -5.37 -9.82 13.58
CA GLN A 156 -5.19 -8.59 14.37
C GLN A 156 -4.38 -7.54 13.63
N PHE A 157 -3.34 -7.96 12.89
CA PHE A 157 -2.54 -7.08 12.07
C PHE A 157 -3.35 -6.47 10.92
N LEU A 158 -4.17 -7.27 10.23
CA LEU A 158 -5.08 -6.79 9.20
C LEU A 158 -6.13 -5.82 9.77
N LEU A 159 -6.65 -6.10 10.97
CA LEU A 159 -7.55 -5.17 11.66
C LEU A 159 -6.83 -3.86 12.02
N ALA A 160 -5.59 -3.91 12.52
CA ALA A 160 -4.79 -2.72 12.78
C ALA A 160 -4.52 -1.92 11.50
N PHE A 161 -4.36 -2.59 10.36
CA PHE A 161 -4.26 -1.94 9.04
C PHE A 161 -5.56 -1.18 8.69
N LEU A 162 -6.73 -1.80 8.90
CA LEU A 162 -8.03 -1.13 8.71
C LEU A 162 -8.20 0.07 9.64
N MET A 163 -7.76 -0.03 10.88
CA MET A 163 -7.75 1.11 11.82
C MET A 163 -6.81 2.22 11.34
N GLY A 164 -5.63 1.88 10.82
CA GLY A 164 -4.71 2.82 10.20
C GLY A 164 -5.34 3.57 9.02
N MET A 165 -6.11 2.88 8.18
CA MET A 165 -6.89 3.49 7.10
C MET A 165 -7.92 4.50 7.64
N VAL A 166 -8.65 4.15 8.71
CA VAL A 166 -9.61 5.06 9.35
C VAL A 166 -8.91 6.30 9.88
N LEU A 167 -7.77 6.15 10.55
CA LEU A 167 -6.97 7.26 11.07
C LEU A 167 -6.46 8.17 9.95
N SER A 168 -5.99 7.59 8.85
CA SER A 168 -5.59 8.36 7.65
C SER A 168 -6.78 9.14 7.06
N GLY A 169 -7.96 8.52 7.04
CA GLY A 169 -9.20 9.18 6.64
C GLY A 169 -9.56 10.35 7.56
N ILE A 170 -9.55 10.15 8.88
CA ILE A 170 -9.81 11.19 9.88
C ILE A 170 -8.81 12.35 9.69
N TYR A 171 -7.52 12.04 9.53
CA TYR A 171 -6.49 13.05 9.22
C TYR A 171 -6.86 13.82 7.95
N GLY A 172 -7.24 13.14 6.88
CA GLY A 172 -7.68 13.74 5.63
C GLY A 172 -8.92 14.63 5.73
N PHE A 173 -9.77 14.45 6.76
CA PHE A 173 -10.93 15.31 7.01
C PHE A 173 -10.62 16.48 7.93
N THR A 174 -9.56 16.42 8.73
CA THR A 174 -9.30 17.38 9.81
C THR A 174 -8.07 18.25 9.57
N ALA A 175 -7.09 17.79 8.80
CA ALA A 175 -5.83 18.48 8.58
C ALA A 175 -5.84 19.27 7.28
N THR A 176 -5.32 20.49 7.32
CA THR A 176 -5.22 21.40 6.16
C THR A 176 -4.17 20.95 5.15
N ASP A 177 -3.13 20.23 5.60
CA ASP A 177 -2.05 19.72 4.75
C ASP A 177 -2.37 18.38 4.08
N ALA A 178 -3.60 17.88 4.23
CA ALA A 178 -4.06 16.61 3.64
C ALA A 178 -4.57 16.75 2.19
N PHE A 179 -4.53 17.95 1.63
CA PHE A 179 -5.06 18.27 0.32
C PHE A 179 -3.99 18.85 -0.60
N ARG A 180 -4.11 18.57 -1.87
CA ARG A 180 -3.32 19.19 -2.93
C ARG A 180 -4.24 19.61 -4.06
N ASP A 181 -4.22 20.90 -4.37
CA ASP A 181 -4.90 21.43 -5.53
C ASP A 181 -4.09 21.16 -6.79
N ILE A 182 -4.77 20.75 -7.85
CA ILE A 182 -4.17 20.51 -9.16
C ILE A 182 -4.88 21.41 -10.14
N THR A 183 -4.12 22.24 -10.85
CA THR A 183 -4.62 23.00 -12.00
C THR A 183 -4.79 22.05 -13.18
N VAL A 184 -5.96 22.07 -13.80
CA VAL A 184 -6.29 21.33 -15.00
C VAL A 184 -6.35 22.29 -16.17
N ASP A 185 -5.57 22.02 -17.24
CA ASP A 185 -5.54 22.82 -18.48
C ASP A 185 -5.30 24.33 -18.31
N GLY A 186 -4.53 24.74 -17.30
CA GLY A 186 -4.27 26.16 -17.06
C GLY A 186 -5.51 26.96 -16.62
N ARG A 187 -6.64 26.32 -16.44
CA ARG A 187 -7.82 26.86 -15.77
C ARG A 187 -7.74 26.54 -14.30
N SER A 188 -8.04 27.51 -13.47
CA SER A 188 -8.05 27.40 -12.01
C SER A 188 -9.22 26.57 -11.44
N GLU A 189 -9.59 25.48 -12.11
CA GLU A 189 -10.46 24.47 -11.50
C GLU A 189 -9.59 23.64 -10.55
N GLU A 190 -9.53 24.08 -9.31
CA GLU A 190 -8.81 23.44 -8.23
C GLU A 190 -9.45 22.08 -7.93
N ILE A 191 -8.85 21.01 -8.42
CA ILE A 191 -9.24 19.66 -8.02
C ILE A 191 -8.58 19.38 -6.67
N ASN A 192 -9.39 19.48 -5.62
CA ASN A 192 -8.96 19.14 -4.29
C ASN A 192 -8.78 17.62 -4.14
N ARG A 193 -7.53 17.15 -4.12
CA ARG A 193 -7.17 15.75 -3.95
C ARG A 193 -6.79 15.46 -2.50
N ASN A 194 -7.57 14.60 -1.86
CA ASN A 194 -7.26 14.15 -0.50
C ASN A 194 -6.29 12.97 -0.52
N TYR A 195 -5.16 13.10 0.16
CA TYR A 195 -4.18 12.03 0.34
C TYR A 195 -4.07 11.54 1.80
N GLY A 196 -4.99 11.98 2.65
CA GLY A 196 -4.96 11.61 4.07
C GLY A 196 -3.62 11.97 4.72
N SER A 197 -3.06 11.03 5.46
CA SER A 197 -1.76 11.16 6.13
C SER A 197 -0.57 10.73 5.26
N LEU A 198 -0.78 10.21 4.05
CA LEU A 198 0.25 9.56 3.24
C LEU A 198 1.08 10.51 2.37
N GLY A 199 0.59 11.73 2.13
CA GLY A 199 1.32 12.77 1.40
C GLY A 199 1.25 12.69 -0.13
N ASP A 200 0.74 11.59 -0.70
CA ASP A 200 0.44 11.45 -2.13
C ASP A 200 -0.88 10.73 -2.34
N ALA A 201 -1.73 11.27 -3.23
CA ALA A 201 -3.08 10.77 -3.45
C ALA A 201 -3.13 9.43 -4.20
N ASN A 202 -2.11 9.09 -5.00
CA ASN A 202 -2.06 7.79 -5.65
C ASN A 202 -1.70 6.71 -4.65
N TYR A 203 -0.68 6.93 -3.82
CA TYR A 203 -0.34 6.01 -2.73
C TYR A 203 -1.51 5.84 -1.76
N ALA A 204 -2.14 6.93 -1.34
CA ALA A 204 -3.32 6.88 -0.49
C ALA A 204 -4.43 6.04 -1.12
N GLY A 205 -4.73 6.27 -2.41
CA GLY A 205 -5.71 5.50 -3.16
C GLY A 205 -5.40 4.01 -3.18
N PHE A 206 -4.15 3.63 -3.39
CA PHE A 206 -3.71 2.24 -3.37
C PHE A 206 -3.95 1.57 -2.01
N TYR A 207 -3.53 2.21 -0.91
CA TYR A 207 -3.76 1.68 0.45
C TYR A 207 -5.24 1.56 0.79
N TYR A 208 -6.06 2.51 0.34
CA TYR A 208 -7.51 2.47 0.57
C TYR A 208 -8.19 1.37 -0.26
N VAL A 209 -7.72 1.11 -1.48
CA VAL A 209 -8.19 -0.03 -2.29
C VAL A 209 -7.87 -1.35 -1.59
N LEU A 210 -6.66 -1.50 -1.05
CA LEU A 210 -6.31 -2.70 -0.28
C LEU A 210 -7.17 -2.86 0.96
N ALA A 211 -7.36 -1.77 1.73
CA ALA A 211 -8.22 -1.78 2.91
C ALA A 211 -9.66 -2.19 2.56
N PHE A 212 -10.17 -1.75 1.40
CA PHE A 212 -11.49 -2.17 0.92
C PHE A 212 -11.60 -3.70 0.79
N PHE A 213 -10.63 -4.35 0.12
CA PHE A 213 -10.67 -5.81 -0.06
C PHE A 213 -10.35 -6.57 1.22
N ILE A 214 -9.46 -6.07 2.08
CA ILE A 214 -9.23 -6.64 3.41
C ILE A 214 -10.52 -6.59 4.22
N ALA A 215 -11.26 -5.48 4.19
CA ALA A 215 -12.53 -5.37 4.91
C ALA A 215 -13.60 -6.32 4.37
N LEU A 216 -13.67 -6.55 3.05
CA LEU A 216 -14.62 -7.51 2.46
C LEU A 216 -14.33 -8.96 2.88
N GLU A 217 -13.04 -9.32 3.04
CA GLU A 217 -12.62 -10.71 3.25
C GLU A 217 -12.34 -11.07 4.70
N LEU A 218 -11.98 -10.11 5.56
CA LEU A 218 -11.56 -10.37 6.93
C LEU A 218 -12.68 -11.01 7.75
N ARG A 219 -12.49 -12.28 8.12
CA ARG A 219 -13.42 -13.02 9.00
C ARG A 219 -13.13 -12.69 10.47
N GLY A 220 -14.16 -12.85 11.29
CA GLY A 220 -14.08 -12.65 12.74
C GLY A 220 -14.68 -11.32 13.23
N LEU A 221 -15.09 -10.44 12.33
CA LEU A 221 -15.87 -9.24 12.65
C LEU A 221 -17.32 -9.40 12.21
N PRO A 222 -18.27 -8.73 12.88
CA PRO A 222 -19.65 -8.63 12.39
C PRO A 222 -19.71 -8.06 10.97
N LYS A 223 -20.59 -8.60 10.13
CA LYS A 223 -20.71 -8.21 8.71
C LYS A 223 -20.95 -6.70 8.52
N TRP A 224 -21.70 -6.07 9.41
CA TRP A 224 -21.96 -4.63 9.35
C TRP A 224 -20.69 -3.80 9.61
N ILE A 225 -19.77 -4.26 10.49
CA ILE A 225 -18.49 -3.61 10.72
C ILE A 225 -17.61 -3.71 9.47
N ASN A 226 -17.54 -4.91 8.87
CA ASN A 226 -16.81 -5.09 7.60
C ASN A 226 -17.37 -4.19 6.50
N ALA A 227 -18.70 -4.12 6.38
CA ALA A 227 -19.36 -3.23 5.42
C ALA A 227 -19.07 -1.75 5.69
N ALA A 228 -19.01 -1.34 6.96
CA ALA A 228 -18.66 0.03 7.34
C ALA A 228 -17.20 0.36 6.96
N PHE A 229 -16.25 -0.53 7.23
CA PHE A 229 -14.85 -0.34 6.80
C PHE A 229 -14.73 -0.28 5.27
N ALA A 230 -15.40 -1.20 4.55
CA ALA A 230 -15.37 -1.22 3.10
C ALA A 230 -16.01 0.04 2.50
N GLY A 231 -17.16 0.47 3.00
CA GLY A 231 -17.83 1.70 2.56
C GLY A 231 -16.97 2.94 2.83
N PHE A 232 -16.34 3.02 4.00
CA PHE A 232 -15.43 4.12 4.32
C PHE A 232 -14.19 4.13 3.42
N ALA A 233 -13.57 2.96 3.20
CA ALA A 233 -12.44 2.83 2.28
C ALA A 233 -12.80 3.29 0.86
N LEU A 234 -13.99 2.91 0.36
CA LEU A 234 -14.47 3.33 -0.96
C LEU A 234 -14.63 4.86 -1.05
N ILE A 235 -15.21 5.49 -0.02
CA ILE A 235 -15.32 6.95 0.05
C ILE A 235 -13.93 7.59 -0.03
N LEU A 236 -12.95 7.04 0.70
CA LEU A 236 -11.58 7.55 0.69
C LEU A 236 -10.92 7.38 -0.69
N VAL A 237 -11.11 6.23 -1.38
CA VAL A 237 -10.63 6.02 -2.76
C VAL A 237 -11.18 7.10 -3.69
N LEU A 238 -12.49 7.34 -3.66
CA LEU A 238 -13.13 8.36 -4.50
C LEU A 238 -12.57 9.76 -4.23
N ARG A 239 -12.32 10.11 -2.95
CA ARG A 239 -11.77 11.41 -2.56
C ARG A 239 -10.32 11.63 -2.97
N THR A 240 -9.55 10.57 -3.22
CA THR A 240 -8.19 10.74 -3.76
C THR A 240 -8.20 11.28 -5.20
N ALA A 241 -9.30 11.16 -5.91
CA ALA A 241 -9.41 11.42 -7.35
C ALA A 241 -8.27 10.77 -8.16
N SER A 242 -7.77 9.60 -7.72
CA SER A 242 -6.71 8.85 -8.37
C SER A 242 -7.30 7.88 -9.39
N LEU A 243 -7.06 8.13 -10.67
CA LEU A 243 -7.50 7.22 -11.73
C LEU A 243 -6.78 5.87 -11.67
N SER A 244 -5.52 5.87 -11.23
CA SER A 244 -4.75 4.62 -11.00
C SER A 244 -5.38 3.77 -9.90
N ALA A 245 -5.81 4.38 -8.80
CA ALA A 245 -6.49 3.68 -7.72
C ALA A 245 -7.86 3.15 -8.17
N LEU A 246 -8.61 3.95 -8.95
CA LEU A 246 -9.90 3.52 -9.49
C LEU A 246 -9.74 2.35 -10.46
N LEU A 247 -8.77 2.41 -11.38
CA LEU A 247 -8.46 1.29 -12.28
C LEU A 247 -8.09 0.03 -11.49
N THR A 248 -7.23 0.19 -10.48
CA THR A 248 -6.83 -0.92 -9.61
C THR A 248 -8.04 -1.50 -8.87
N LEU A 249 -8.93 -0.67 -8.34
CA LEU A 249 -10.17 -1.10 -7.70
C LEU A 249 -11.04 -1.95 -8.63
N VAL A 250 -11.24 -1.50 -9.88
CA VAL A 250 -12.04 -2.22 -10.89
C VAL A 250 -11.40 -3.57 -11.23
N VAL A 251 -10.10 -3.59 -11.54
CA VAL A 251 -9.38 -4.84 -11.85
C VAL A 251 -9.44 -5.82 -10.69
N LEU A 252 -9.21 -5.34 -9.47
CA LEU A 252 -9.28 -6.17 -8.27
C LEU A 252 -10.70 -6.66 -7.99
N LEU A 253 -11.73 -5.85 -8.24
CA LEU A 253 -13.10 -6.27 -8.07
C LEU A 253 -13.44 -7.42 -9.03
N CYS A 254 -13.04 -7.32 -10.30
CA CYS A 254 -13.16 -8.40 -11.27
C CYS A 254 -12.42 -9.66 -10.80
N PHE A 255 -11.19 -9.50 -10.33
CA PHE A 255 -10.39 -10.62 -9.85
C PHE A 255 -10.97 -11.25 -8.58
N TRP A 256 -11.45 -10.45 -7.64
CA TRP A 256 -12.14 -10.91 -6.44
C TRP A 256 -13.39 -11.74 -6.76
N ILE A 257 -14.20 -11.30 -7.72
CA ILE A 257 -15.38 -12.05 -8.21
C ILE A 257 -14.93 -13.40 -8.80
N LEU A 258 -13.86 -13.42 -9.59
CA LEU A 258 -13.30 -14.66 -10.13
C LEU A 258 -12.85 -15.64 -9.03
N LEU A 259 -12.19 -15.14 -7.99
CA LEU A 259 -11.73 -15.97 -6.87
C LEU A 259 -12.92 -16.53 -6.04
N ARG A 260 -13.96 -15.70 -5.83
CA ARG A 260 -15.09 -16.03 -4.96
C ARG A 260 -16.16 -16.83 -5.69
N GLU A 261 -16.61 -16.35 -6.85
CA GLU A 261 -17.81 -16.88 -7.52
C GLU A 261 -17.51 -17.92 -8.60
N ARG A 262 -16.25 -18.03 -9.03
CA ARG A 262 -15.76 -19.04 -10.01
C ARG A 262 -16.75 -19.32 -11.15
N SER A 263 -17.72 -20.23 -10.94
CA SER A 263 -18.70 -20.64 -11.96
C SER A 263 -19.71 -19.55 -12.36
N ARG A 264 -19.99 -18.60 -11.47
CA ARG A 264 -20.90 -17.46 -11.73
C ARG A 264 -20.17 -16.17 -12.04
N ALA A 265 -18.85 -16.19 -12.11
CA ALA A 265 -18.02 -14.99 -12.31
C ALA A 265 -18.37 -14.27 -13.61
N VAL A 266 -18.50 -14.98 -14.73
CA VAL A 266 -18.76 -14.37 -16.04
C VAL A 266 -20.06 -13.56 -16.08
N PRO A 267 -21.25 -14.09 -15.70
CA PRO A 267 -22.47 -13.27 -15.71
C PRO A 267 -22.39 -12.09 -14.74
N ILE A 268 -21.76 -12.25 -13.56
CA ILE A 268 -21.60 -11.15 -12.61
C ILE A 268 -20.69 -10.05 -13.19
N LEU A 269 -19.59 -10.41 -13.87
CA LEU A 269 -18.69 -9.46 -14.53
C LEU A 269 -19.38 -8.71 -15.67
N ILE A 270 -20.22 -9.37 -16.45
CA ILE A 270 -21.03 -8.71 -17.49
C ILE A 270 -21.97 -7.69 -16.86
N LEU A 271 -22.70 -8.07 -15.81
CA LEU A 271 -23.61 -7.15 -15.10
C LEU A 271 -22.84 -5.97 -14.48
N LEU A 272 -21.67 -6.23 -13.91
CA LEU A 272 -20.80 -5.17 -13.37
C LEU A 272 -20.33 -4.21 -14.46
N ALA A 273 -19.90 -4.73 -15.62
CA ALA A 273 -19.49 -3.91 -16.75
C ALA A 273 -20.62 -3.02 -17.26
N LEU A 274 -21.81 -3.59 -17.48
CA LEU A 274 -22.99 -2.84 -17.89
C LEU A 274 -23.39 -1.78 -16.85
N GLY A 275 -23.40 -2.15 -15.57
CA GLY A 275 -23.69 -1.23 -14.47
C GLY A 275 -22.65 -0.09 -14.39
N SER A 276 -21.37 -0.40 -14.60
CA SER A 276 -20.30 0.60 -14.60
C SER A 276 -20.45 1.61 -15.74
N VAL A 277 -20.80 1.14 -16.95
CA VAL A 277 -21.09 2.01 -18.10
C VAL A 277 -22.28 2.91 -17.81
N LEU A 278 -23.36 2.37 -17.24
CA LEU A 278 -24.54 3.14 -16.86
C LEU A 278 -24.19 4.22 -15.81
N VAL A 279 -23.52 3.83 -14.73
CA VAL A 279 -23.11 4.77 -13.67
C VAL A 279 -22.19 5.86 -14.23
N LEU A 280 -21.21 5.48 -15.06
CA LEU A 280 -20.32 6.46 -15.69
C LEU A 280 -21.09 7.42 -16.60
N SER A 281 -22.01 6.91 -17.41
CA SER A 281 -22.89 7.73 -18.25
C SER A 281 -23.71 8.71 -17.42
N MET A 282 -24.30 8.26 -16.31
CA MET A 282 -25.05 9.12 -15.39
C MET A 282 -24.15 10.19 -14.74
N LEU A 283 -22.97 9.82 -14.26
CA LEU A 283 -22.00 10.74 -13.65
C LEU A 283 -21.55 11.85 -14.60
N LEU A 284 -21.37 11.52 -15.88
CA LEU A 284 -20.95 12.47 -16.91
C LEU A 284 -22.11 13.33 -17.43
N SER A 285 -23.34 12.79 -17.49
CA SER A 285 -24.51 13.44 -18.09
C SER A 285 -25.26 14.33 -17.11
N ILE A 286 -25.26 14.03 -15.80
CA ILE A 286 -26.04 14.74 -14.80
C ILE A 286 -25.19 15.82 -14.12
N PRO A 287 -25.44 17.13 -14.36
CA PRO A 287 -24.62 18.20 -13.79
C PRO A 287 -24.59 18.24 -12.26
N ALA A 288 -25.62 17.71 -11.59
CA ALA A 288 -25.68 17.66 -10.13
C ALA A 288 -24.52 16.87 -9.53
N PHE A 289 -24.04 15.79 -10.17
CA PHE A 289 -22.90 15.02 -9.67
C PHE A 289 -21.58 15.81 -9.70
N ARG A 290 -21.42 16.76 -10.62
CA ARG A 290 -20.24 17.64 -10.68
C ARG A 290 -20.20 18.62 -9.52
N ARG A 291 -21.31 18.84 -8.82
CA ARG A 291 -21.43 19.75 -7.66
C ARG A 291 -21.18 19.05 -6.34
N ILE A 292 -21.08 17.70 -6.31
CA ILE A 292 -20.77 16.95 -5.09
C ILE A 292 -19.27 17.01 -4.85
N PRO A 293 -18.77 17.70 -3.80
CA PRO A 293 -17.33 17.92 -3.61
C PRO A 293 -16.51 16.62 -3.52
N GLN A 294 -17.13 15.52 -3.06
CA GLN A 294 -16.48 14.25 -2.84
C GLN A 294 -16.13 13.51 -4.14
N ILE A 295 -16.87 13.75 -5.22
CA ILE A 295 -16.71 13.05 -6.50
C ILE A 295 -16.44 14.02 -7.67
N SER A 296 -16.63 15.32 -7.49
CA SER A 296 -16.46 16.31 -8.55
C SER A 296 -15.08 16.23 -9.20
N GLY A 297 -14.02 16.18 -8.41
CA GLY A 297 -12.66 16.05 -8.91
C GLY A 297 -12.43 14.76 -9.74
N LEU A 298 -13.03 13.66 -9.36
CA LEU A 298 -12.94 12.41 -10.12
C LEU A 298 -13.71 12.52 -11.44
N VAL A 299 -14.93 13.05 -11.42
CA VAL A 299 -15.76 13.22 -12.63
C VAL A 299 -15.08 14.14 -13.65
N LEU A 300 -14.53 15.27 -13.19
CA LEU A 300 -13.78 16.19 -14.04
C LEU A 300 -12.57 15.52 -14.68
N ARG A 301 -11.79 14.78 -13.90
CA ARG A 301 -10.61 14.05 -14.42
C ARG A 301 -10.97 12.95 -15.41
N ILE A 302 -12.06 12.22 -15.20
CA ILE A 302 -12.52 11.21 -16.17
C ILE A 302 -12.95 11.90 -17.47
N ALA A 303 -13.74 12.96 -17.39
CA ALA A 303 -14.17 13.72 -18.55
C ALA A 303 -13.00 14.29 -19.35
N GLU A 304 -12.00 14.85 -18.67
CA GLU A 304 -10.76 15.35 -19.27
C GLU A 304 -10.01 14.24 -20.00
N LYS A 305 -9.79 13.08 -19.37
CA LYS A 305 -9.07 11.96 -19.98
C LYS A 305 -9.80 11.36 -21.18
N LEU A 306 -11.13 11.29 -21.15
CA LEU A 306 -11.93 10.88 -22.29
C LEU A 306 -11.78 11.86 -23.48
N ARG A 307 -11.73 13.17 -23.18
CA ARG A 307 -11.47 14.19 -24.20
C ARG A 307 -10.07 14.02 -24.83
N TYR A 308 -9.02 13.79 -24.03
CA TYR A 308 -7.66 13.55 -24.56
C TYR A 308 -7.60 12.26 -25.39
N LEU A 309 -8.30 11.22 -24.99
CA LEU A 309 -8.40 9.98 -25.76
C LEU A 309 -9.05 10.24 -27.14
N GLN A 310 -10.14 11.03 -27.19
CA GLN A 310 -10.80 11.41 -28.43
C GLN A 310 -9.90 12.26 -29.35
N LEU A 311 -9.03 13.08 -28.77
CA LEU A 311 -8.09 13.93 -29.50
C LEU A 311 -6.79 13.22 -29.87
N GLY A 312 -6.59 11.94 -29.50
CA GLY A 312 -5.36 11.19 -29.73
C GLY A 312 -4.14 11.72 -28.96
N ARG A 313 -4.35 12.51 -27.89
CA ARG A 313 -3.29 13.13 -27.10
C ARG A 313 -2.82 12.20 -25.99
N TRP A 314 -1.95 11.26 -26.33
CA TRP A 314 -1.42 10.25 -25.41
C TRP A 314 -0.53 10.83 -24.30
N ASP A 315 0.22 11.91 -24.60
CA ASP A 315 1.00 12.68 -23.65
C ASP A 315 0.14 13.17 -22.48
N MET A 316 -0.95 13.84 -22.80
CA MET A 316 -1.89 14.37 -21.80
C MET A 316 -2.75 13.28 -21.15
N LEU A 317 -3.08 12.21 -21.89
CA LEU A 317 -3.81 11.07 -21.33
C LEU A 317 -3.04 10.42 -20.17
N THR A 318 -1.73 10.27 -20.31
CA THR A 318 -0.84 9.67 -19.32
C THR A 318 -0.31 10.68 -18.29
N THR A 319 -0.67 11.97 -18.38
CA THR A 319 -0.18 13.04 -17.51
C THR A 319 1.36 13.13 -17.58
N ASP A 320 1.90 13.30 -18.79
CA ASP A 320 3.32 13.40 -19.14
C ASP A 320 4.17 12.16 -18.79
N ARG A 321 3.55 11.08 -18.32
CA ARG A 321 4.26 9.84 -17.97
C ARG A 321 4.81 9.14 -19.19
N TYR A 322 4.16 9.25 -20.34
CA TYR A 322 4.64 8.66 -21.59
C TYR A 322 6.03 9.20 -21.94
N ASP A 323 6.26 10.50 -21.78
CA ASP A 323 7.56 11.12 -22.02
C ASP A 323 8.61 10.67 -21.00
N LEU A 324 8.20 10.50 -19.73
CA LEU A 324 9.08 9.92 -18.69
C LEU A 324 9.48 8.48 -19.01
N TRP A 325 8.54 7.66 -19.47
CA TRP A 325 8.81 6.26 -19.82
C TRP A 325 9.73 6.14 -21.05
N THR A 326 9.50 6.94 -22.09
CA THR A 326 10.33 6.99 -23.28
C THR A 326 11.75 7.46 -22.94
N ALA A 327 11.89 8.51 -22.14
CA ALA A 327 13.19 8.99 -21.68
C ALA A 327 13.91 7.92 -20.84
N ALA A 328 13.22 7.24 -19.95
CA ALA A 328 13.75 6.18 -19.12
C ALA A 328 14.25 4.98 -19.95
N LEU A 329 13.47 4.54 -20.93
CA LEU A 329 13.85 3.45 -21.83
C LEU A 329 15.02 3.87 -22.74
N SER A 330 15.08 5.13 -23.17
CA SER A 330 16.21 5.68 -23.91
C SER A 330 17.49 5.66 -23.06
N LEU A 331 17.43 6.09 -21.81
CA LEU A 331 18.54 5.98 -20.85
C LEU A 331 18.98 4.54 -20.67
N PHE A 332 18.05 3.60 -20.54
CA PHE A 332 18.38 2.18 -20.43
C PHE A 332 19.07 1.65 -21.68
N SER A 333 18.58 2.00 -22.86
CA SER A 333 19.18 1.57 -24.13
C SER A 333 20.59 2.09 -24.33
N GLY A 334 20.91 3.28 -23.82
CA GLY A 334 22.24 3.89 -23.85
C GLY A 334 23.27 3.33 -22.85
N LYS A 335 22.83 2.51 -21.88
CA LYS A 335 23.74 1.90 -20.90
C LYS A 335 24.70 0.89 -21.55
N SER A 336 25.89 0.72 -20.93
CA SER A 336 26.78 -0.40 -21.25
C SER A 336 26.11 -1.75 -21.02
N LEU A 337 26.66 -2.83 -21.59
CA LEU A 337 26.11 -4.19 -21.39
C LEU A 337 26.01 -4.53 -19.89
N ALA A 338 27.05 -4.22 -19.11
CA ALA A 338 27.01 -4.42 -17.65
C ALA A 338 25.91 -3.60 -17.00
N GLY A 339 25.72 -2.33 -17.38
CA GLY A 339 24.65 -1.48 -16.90
C GLY A 339 23.23 -1.98 -17.30
N LYS A 340 23.08 -2.61 -18.45
CA LYS A 340 21.82 -3.26 -18.86
C LYS A 340 21.54 -4.53 -18.07
N LEU A 341 22.57 -5.32 -17.78
CA LEU A 341 22.40 -6.57 -17.03
C LEU A 341 22.18 -6.34 -15.54
N PHE A 342 22.93 -5.45 -14.91
CA PHE A 342 22.98 -5.28 -13.46
C PHE A 342 22.42 -3.95 -12.95
N GLY A 343 22.04 -3.03 -13.83
CA GLY A 343 21.49 -1.73 -13.42
C GLY A 343 22.55 -0.70 -13.03
N GLY A 344 22.22 0.26 -12.21
CA GLY A 344 23.16 1.34 -11.83
C GLY A 344 22.88 2.07 -10.54
N SER A 345 21.62 2.30 -10.15
CA SER A 345 21.29 3.01 -8.91
C SER A 345 19.90 2.60 -8.43
N VAL A 346 19.74 2.49 -7.10
CA VAL A 346 18.48 2.01 -6.50
C VAL A 346 17.38 3.07 -6.51
N ILE A 347 17.68 4.36 -6.53
CA ILE A 347 16.70 5.35 -6.07
C ILE A 347 16.49 6.52 -7.01
N THR A 348 17.49 6.93 -7.77
CA THR A 348 17.40 8.17 -8.52
C THR A 348 17.62 7.98 -10.00
N MET A 349 16.63 8.42 -10.77
CA MET A 349 16.79 8.63 -12.19
C MET A 349 16.96 10.12 -12.45
N PHE A 350 18.15 10.51 -12.88
CA PHE A 350 18.41 11.86 -13.37
C PHE A 350 17.99 11.93 -14.84
N LEU A 351 16.88 12.61 -15.11
CA LEU A 351 16.46 12.91 -16.49
C LEU A 351 17.10 14.22 -16.96
N ALA A 352 18.40 14.18 -17.22
CA ALA A 352 19.07 15.29 -17.88
C ALA A 352 18.52 15.42 -19.32
N GLY A 353 17.98 16.59 -19.66
CA GLY A 353 17.59 16.92 -21.03
C GLY A 353 16.12 16.75 -21.39
N THR A 354 15.25 16.36 -20.49
CA THR A 354 13.80 16.46 -20.73
C THR A 354 13.33 17.91 -20.53
N LYS A 355 12.27 18.33 -21.22
CA LYS A 355 11.60 19.62 -21.02
C LYS A 355 11.06 19.82 -19.60
N ILE A 356 11.06 18.78 -18.79
CA ILE A 356 10.70 18.72 -17.39
C ILE A 356 11.95 19.10 -16.60
N ARG A 357 11.92 20.26 -15.91
CA ARG A 357 13.02 20.81 -15.12
C ARG A 357 13.67 19.74 -14.24
N ALA A 358 15.00 19.66 -14.32
CA ALA A 358 15.88 18.69 -13.68
C ALA A 358 15.72 18.66 -12.15
N THR A 359 14.80 17.88 -11.68
CA THR A 359 14.72 17.42 -10.30
C THR A 359 14.60 15.89 -10.35
N TYR A 360 15.08 15.22 -9.31
CA TYR A 360 15.00 13.76 -9.18
C TYR A 360 13.56 13.29 -9.32
N TRP A 361 13.21 12.72 -10.47
CA TRP A 361 11.86 12.25 -10.74
C TRP A 361 11.86 10.73 -10.81
N ALA A 362 10.93 10.13 -10.10
CA ALA A 362 10.60 8.73 -10.29
C ALA A 362 9.95 8.53 -11.66
N VAL A 363 10.18 7.38 -12.29
CA VAL A 363 9.57 7.03 -13.59
C VAL A 363 8.05 6.94 -13.51
N HIS A 364 7.50 6.83 -12.30
CA HIS A 364 6.09 6.56 -12.03
C HIS A 364 5.58 5.28 -12.72
N GLN A 365 6.46 4.29 -12.82
CA GLN A 365 6.17 2.95 -13.32
C GLN A 365 7.21 1.97 -12.76
N SER A 366 6.77 1.07 -11.89
CA SER A 366 7.65 0.20 -11.10
C SER A 366 8.53 -0.72 -11.94
N TYR A 367 8.04 -1.22 -13.06
CA TYR A 367 8.79 -2.17 -13.90
C TYR A 367 9.93 -1.50 -14.66
N ILE A 368 9.69 -0.31 -15.23
CA ILE A 368 10.74 0.48 -15.90
C ILE A 368 11.74 0.97 -14.84
N GLN A 369 11.26 1.40 -13.67
CA GLN A 369 12.14 1.80 -12.58
C GLN A 369 13.03 0.64 -12.12
N ALA A 370 12.48 -0.56 -11.96
CA ALA A 370 13.25 -1.76 -11.62
C ALA A 370 14.31 -2.07 -12.68
N LEU A 371 13.93 -1.98 -13.96
CA LEU A 371 14.84 -2.22 -15.07
C LEU A 371 16.03 -1.23 -15.05
N LEU A 372 15.78 0.04 -14.79
CA LEU A 372 16.81 1.06 -14.67
C LEU A 372 17.72 0.84 -13.47
N ASN A 373 17.11 0.53 -12.33
CA ASN A 373 17.82 0.40 -11.06
C ASN A 373 18.61 -0.89 -11.00
N PHE A 374 17.98 -2.02 -11.31
CA PHE A 374 18.51 -3.37 -11.08
C PHE A 374 18.99 -4.06 -12.36
N GLY A 375 18.75 -3.48 -13.53
CA GLY A 375 19.01 -4.13 -14.81
C GLY A 375 18.09 -5.33 -15.07
N ILE A 376 18.35 -6.03 -16.15
CA ILE A 376 17.54 -7.20 -16.56
C ILE A 376 17.61 -8.30 -15.49
N LEU A 377 18.82 -8.67 -15.08
CA LEU A 377 19.01 -9.79 -14.13
C LEU A 377 18.43 -9.50 -12.76
N GLY A 378 18.64 -8.28 -12.23
CA GLY A 378 18.05 -7.90 -10.95
C GLY A 378 16.53 -7.78 -11.00
N THR A 379 15.97 -7.27 -12.10
CA THR A 379 14.52 -7.21 -12.31
C THR A 379 13.91 -8.61 -12.36
N LEU A 380 14.52 -9.54 -13.10
CA LEU A 380 14.08 -10.93 -13.14
C LEU A 380 14.21 -11.59 -11.77
N ALA A 381 15.31 -11.38 -11.04
CA ALA A 381 15.51 -11.93 -9.70
C ALA A 381 14.47 -11.43 -8.69
N VAL A 382 13.95 -10.20 -8.87
CA VAL A 382 12.86 -9.65 -8.02
C VAL A 382 11.51 -10.23 -8.43
N PHE A 383 11.15 -10.16 -9.71
CA PHE A 383 9.78 -10.45 -10.13
C PHE A 383 9.49 -11.92 -10.36
N LEU A 384 10.43 -12.73 -10.85
CA LEU A 384 10.17 -14.15 -11.13
C LEU A 384 9.76 -14.96 -9.89
N PRO A 385 10.43 -14.85 -8.73
CA PRO A 385 10.00 -15.56 -7.52
C PRO A 385 8.60 -15.12 -7.07
N ILE A 386 8.29 -13.83 -7.16
CA ILE A 386 6.98 -13.27 -6.79
C ILE A 386 5.90 -13.86 -7.69
N LEU A 387 6.10 -13.83 -9.01
CA LEU A 387 5.16 -14.37 -9.98
C LEU A 387 5.00 -15.90 -9.82
N ALA A 388 6.11 -16.62 -9.62
CA ALA A 388 6.06 -18.06 -9.41
C ALA A 388 5.24 -18.43 -8.15
N ILE A 389 5.50 -17.76 -7.03
CA ILE A 389 4.73 -17.97 -5.78
C ILE A 389 3.27 -17.56 -5.98
N TYR A 390 3.02 -16.45 -6.66
CA TYR A 390 1.67 -15.96 -6.94
C TYR A 390 0.87 -16.98 -7.76
N PHE A 391 1.38 -17.43 -8.90
CA PHE A 391 0.70 -18.40 -9.75
C PHE A 391 0.51 -19.75 -9.06
N TYR A 392 1.51 -20.21 -8.29
CA TYR A 392 1.38 -21.40 -7.48
C TYR A 392 0.24 -21.29 -6.45
N ARG A 393 0.15 -20.14 -5.75
CA ARG A 393 -0.92 -19.90 -4.76
C ARG A 393 -2.28 -19.75 -5.44
N LEU A 394 -2.34 -19.08 -6.59
CA LEU A 394 -3.56 -18.94 -7.37
C LEU A 394 -4.07 -20.30 -7.83
N ALA A 395 -3.22 -21.12 -8.45
CA ALA A 395 -3.57 -22.48 -8.87
C ALA A 395 -4.08 -23.32 -7.70
N ASN A 396 -3.35 -23.30 -6.58
CA ASN A 396 -3.77 -24.03 -5.36
C ASN A 396 -5.11 -23.52 -4.80
N HIS A 397 -5.38 -22.20 -4.87
CA HIS A 397 -6.67 -21.66 -4.45
C HIS A 397 -7.79 -22.14 -5.37
N MET A 398 -7.57 -22.12 -6.68
CA MET A 398 -8.56 -22.55 -7.68
C MET A 398 -8.89 -24.04 -7.62
N LEU A 399 -7.94 -24.88 -7.26
CA LEU A 399 -8.09 -26.34 -7.15
C LEU A 399 -8.70 -26.80 -5.82
N ARG A 400 -8.68 -25.95 -4.77
CA ARG A 400 -9.25 -26.32 -3.46
C ARG A 400 -10.78 -26.17 -3.43
N PRO A 401 -11.48 -26.99 -2.62
CA PRO A 401 -12.91 -26.80 -2.37
C PRO A 401 -13.15 -25.44 -1.68
N ARG A 402 -14.32 -24.85 -1.86
CA ARG A 402 -14.70 -23.61 -1.19
C ARG A 402 -14.80 -23.81 0.33
N GLY A 403 -14.52 -22.77 1.10
CA GLY A 403 -14.67 -22.78 2.56
C GLY A 403 -13.56 -23.49 3.32
N TYR A 404 -12.41 -23.75 2.69
CA TYR A 404 -11.25 -24.31 3.41
C TYR A 404 -10.69 -23.32 4.47
N ALA A 405 -9.95 -23.87 5.44
CA ALA A 405 -9.36 -23.06 6.51
C ALA A 405 -8.47 -21.94 5.95
N ASN A 406 -8.63 -20.71 6.50
CA ASN A 406 -7.89 -19.50 6.09
C ASN A 406 -8.04 -19.09 4.62
N GLU A 407 -9.16 -19.46 3.99
CA GLU A 407 -9.47 -19.02 2.62
C GLU A 407 -9.47 -17.50 2.48
N ASP A 408 -10.01 -16.78 3.47
CA ASP A 408 -10.02 -15.33 3.54
C ASP A 408 -8.62 -14.71 3.51
N ILE A 409 -7.70 -15.22 4.34
CA ILE A 409 -6.31 -14.73 4.36
C ILE A 409 -5.64 -14.98 3.00
N ARG A 410 -5.90 -16.14 2.39
CA ARG A 410 -5.32 -16.44 1.06
C ARG A 410 -5.86 -15.55 -0.04
N ILE A 411 -7.17 -15.26 -0.03
CA ILE A 411 -7.75 -14.31 -0.98
C ILE A 411 -7.13 -12.91 -0.78
N ILE A 412 -7.01 -12.44 0.47
CA ILE A 412 -6.33 -11.17 0.77
C ILE A 412 -4.91 -11.17 0.21
N GLN A 413 -4.14 -12.23 0.40
CA GLN A 413 -2.79 -12.35 -0.14
C GLN A 413 -2.75 -12.22 -1.67
N LEU A 414 -3.62 -12.96 -2.37
CA LEU A 414 -3.72 -12.89 -3.84
C LEU A 414 -4.12 -11.49 -4.30
N MET A 415 -5.09 -10.87 -3.61
CA MET A 415 -5.52 -9.50 -3.90
C MET A 415 -4.39 -8.49 -3.72
N CYS A 416 -3.61 -8.59 -2.64
CA CYS A 416 -2.48 -7.69 -2.37
C CYS A 416 -1.41 -7.77 -3.47
N VAL A 417 -1.03 -8.99 -3.89
CA VAL A 417 -0.04 -9.15 -4.97
C VAL A 417 -0.60 -8.64 -6.31
N THR A 418 -1.86 -8.94 -6.63
CA THR A 418 -2.51 -8.44 -7.85
C THR A 418 -2.59 -6.91 -7.83
N ALA A 419 -2.96 -6.32 -6.69
CA ALA A 419 -2.97 -4.86 -6.52
C ALA A 419 -1.60 -4.24 -6.81
N PHE A 420 -0.54 -4.82 -6.25
CA PHE A 420 0.82 -4.38 -6.51
C PHE A 420 1.18 -4.45 -8.00
N LEU A 421 0.88 -5.59 -8.66
CA LEU A 421 1.20 -5.77 -10.07
C LEU A 421 0.45 -4.75 -10.95
N VAL A 422 -0.82 -4.50 -10.68
CA VAL A 422 -1.64 -3.56 -11.45
C VAL A 422 -1.23 -2.11 -11.17
N PHE A 423 -1.10 -1.74 -9.91
CA PHE A 423 -0.79 -0.37 -9.53
C PHE A 423 0.65 0.02 -9.87
N GLY A 424 1.56 -0.95 -9.84
CA GLY A 424 2.96 -0.80 -10.27
C GLY A 424 3.13 -0.37 -11.73
N MET A 425 2.11 -0.54 -12.58
CA MET A 425 2.09 0.00 -13.94
C MET A 425 1.96 1.52 -13.99
N THR A 426 1.53 2.15 -12.91
CA THR A 426 1.21 3.58 -12.87
C THR A 426 1.93 4.36 -11.79
N VAL A 427 2.57 3.68 -10.83
CA VAL A 427 3.29 4.28 -9.71
C VAL A 427 4.58 3.54 -9.46
N ASP A 428 5.51 4.21 -8.84
CA ASP A 428 6.82 3.67 -8.48
C ASP A 428 6.83 3.26 -7.02
N PHE A 429 6.85 1.94 -6.77
CA PHE A 429 6.84 1.38 -5.42
C PHE A 429 8.24 1.06 -4.87
N PHE A 430 9.30 1.07 -5.70
CA PHE A 430 10.63 0.70 -5.23
C PHE A 430 11.25 1.71 -4.26
N ILE A 431 10.66 2.89 -4.18
CA ILE A 431 11.04 3.94 -3.24
C ILE A 431 10.22 3.84 -1.95
N ASP A 432 9.08 3.14 -1.99
CA ASP A 432 8.22 2.96 -0.83
C ASP A 432 8.38 1.56 -0.23
N TRP A 433 8.83 1.51 1.01
CA TRP A 433 8.99 0.30 1.80
C TRP A 433 7.71 -0.56 1.92
N ALA A 434 6.55 0.06 1.79
CA ALA A 434 5.26 -0.59 1.93
C ALA A 434 4.98 -1.64 0.85
N TYR A 435 5.61 -1.55 -0.31
CA TYR A 435 5.37 -2.54 -1.36
C TYR A 435 5.79 -3.95 -0.96
N LEU A 436 6.84 -4.09 -0.16
CA LEU A 436 7.29 -5.39 0.33
C LEU A 436 6.25 -6.07 1.22
N PHE A 437 5.47 -5.29 1.96
CA PHE A 437 4.37 -5.82 2.73
C PHE A 437 3.41 -6.66 1.88
N PHE A 438 3.07 -6.18 0.70
CA PHE A 438 2.12 -6.85 -0.18
C PHE A 438 2.71 -8.02 -0.95
N LEU A 439 4.01 -8.01 -1.16
CA LEU A 439 4.71 -9.13 -1.78
C LEU A 439 4.94 -10.29 -0.82
N LEU A 440 5.05 -10.00 0.47
CA LEU A 440 5.45 -10.97 1.49
C LEU A 440 4.26 -11.70 2.11
N ILE A 441 3.06 -11.09 2.09
CA ILE A 441 1.84 -11.77 2.47
C ILE A 441 1.52 -12.88 1.49
#